data_f4342da6b7607af00357d881b2cd3d1d
#
_entry.id   f4342da6b7607af00357d881b2cd3d1d
#
_cell.length_a   1.000
_cell.length_b   1.000
_cell.length_c   1.000
_cell.angle_alpha   90.00
_cell.angle_beta   90.00
_cell.angle_gamma   90.00
#
_symmetry.space_group_name_H-M   'P 1'
#
loop_
_entity.id
_entity.type
_entity.pdbx_description
1 polymer ?
#
loop_
_entity_poly.entity_id
_entity_poly.type
_entity_poly.pdbx_seq_one_letter_code
_entity_poly.pdbx_strand_id
1 'polypeptide(L)'
;LREVEMGNTVTVTIDGMEAKAQRGETILELATRLGIHIPTLCYHPRLPIAGACRVCVVEVEGARALVASCAFPIGQEGMVIKTNTERVIAARRMAVELLLASGDHNCLLCESNGHCELQDLVYELKIERPRFPAESPRHALDDSNPMIFRDLNKCVLCGRCVRGCNEVQVNQVIDFGYRGARTKIVTAEDRNYGESNCVFCGECVQLCPVGALVENKARFAGRSWDIQKVPTTCTYCGTGCTIDLNIVDGRVVKITGNEEGIANQGSLCVKGRFGYEFIHHPDRLTTPLIKKNGAFREATWGEALDLVARRLGQIKAQHGADAIGGLSSARCTNEENYLMQKFMRAVIGTNNIDHCARL
;
A
#
# COMPACT_ATOMS: atom_id res chain seq x y z
N LEU A 1 23.44 -6.11 1.74
CA LEU A 1 24.44 -6.09 0.66
C LEU A 1 24.92 -7.54 0.49
N ARG A 2 24.38 -8.27 -0.49
CA ARG A 2 24.90 -9.58 -0.88
C ARG A 2 26.12 -9.31 -1.74
N GLU A 3 27.27 -9.85 -1.36
CA GLU A 3 28.47 -9.88 -2.20
C GLU A 3 28.12 -10.59 -3.51
N VAL A 4 28.35 -9.90 -4.62
CA VAL A 4 28.12 -10.42 -5.99
C VAL A 4 29.26 -11.37 -6.28
N GLU A 5 29.02 -12.68 -6.18
CA GLU A 5 29.94 -13.70 -6.68
C GLU A 5 30.12 -13.50 -8.19
N MET A 6 31.33 -13.13 -8.61
CA MET A 6 31.70 -12.81 -10.01
C MET A 6 31.65 -14.00 -10.98
N GLY A 7 31.10 -15.16 -10.58
CA GLY A 7 30.98 -16.38 -11.40
C GLY A 7 29.58 -16.70 -11.94
N ASN A 8 28.55 -15.88 -11.67
CA ASN A 8 27.16 -16.24 -11.96
C ASN A 8 26.45 -15.26 -12.93
N THR A 9 27.18 -14.50 -13.71
CA THR A 9 26.63 -13.58 -14.72
C THR A 9 26.69 -14.20 -16.13
N VAL A 10 25.69 -13.87 -16.93
CA VAL A 10 25.60 -14.20 -18.36
C VAL A 10 25.39 -12.93 -19.17
N THR A 11 25.89 -12.91 -20.41
CA THR A 11 25.65 -11.83 -21.33
C THR A 11 24.43 -12.16 -22.19
N VAL A 12 23.50 -11.22 -22.29
CA VAL A 12 22.28 -11.35 -23.09
C VAL A 12 22.08 -10.11 -23.94
N THR A 13 21.29 -10.22 -24.98
CA THR A 13 20.89 -9.08 -25.81
C THR A 13 19.39 -8.81 -25.57
N ILE A 14 19.05 -7.58 -25.16
CA ILE A 14 17.67 -7.14 -25.00
C ILE A 14 17.40 -5.92 -25.88
N ASP A 15 16.47 -6.03 -26.83
CA ASP A 15 16.15 -5.01 -27.83
C ASP A 15 17.38 -4.45 -28.57
N GLY A 16 18.35 -5.31 -28.85
CA GLY A 16 19.60 -4.96 -29.53
C GLY A 16 20.71 -4.42 -28.62
N MET A 17 20.45 -4.25 -27.32
CA MET A 17 21.45 -3.84 -26.33
C MET A 17 22.06 -5.06 -25.64
N GLU A 18 23.39 -5.13 -25.60
CA GLU A 18 24.10 -6.14 -24.80
C GLU A 18 24.05 -5.77 -23.32
N ALA A 19 23.70 -6.71 -22.47
CA ALA A 19 23.59 -6.51 -21.03
C ALA A 19 24.06 -7.74 -20.24
N LYS A 20 24.65 -7.50 -19.07
CA LYS A 20 24.97 -8.54 -18.11
C LYS A 20 23.78 -8.80 -17.18
N ALA A 21 23.37 -10.04 -17.10
CA ALA A 21 22.31 -10.53 -16.20
C ALA A 21 22.87 -11.52 -15.19
N GLN A 22 22.27 -11.63 -14.03
CA GLN A 22 22.57 -12.71 -13.10
C GLN A 22 21.79 -13.97 -13.53
N ARG A 23 22.40 -15.14 -13.39
CA ARG A 23 21.66 -16.41 -13.63
C ARG A 23 20.49 -16.51 -12.65
N GLY A 24 19.30 -16.73 -13.18
CA GLY A 24 18.06 -16.79 -12.39
C GLY A 24 17.36 -15.46 -12.21
N GLU A 25 17.99 -14.30 -12.55
CA GLU A 25 17.31 -13.02 -12.69
C GLU A 25 16.20 -13.14 -13.74
N THR A 26 15.02 -12.62 -13.49
CA THR A 26 13.96 -12.63 -14.48
C THR A 26 14.20 -11.61 -15.58
N ILE A 27 13.65 -11.84 -16.76
CA ILE A 27 13.72 -10.86 -17.87
C ILE A 27 13.13 -9.51 -17.44
N LEU A 28 12.08 -9.49 -16.62
CA LEU A 28 11.47 -8.26 -16.13
C LEU A 28 12.40 -7.49 -15.19
N GLU A 29 13.11 -8.18 -14.28
CA GLU A 29 14.07 -7.55 -13.37
C GLU A 29 15.23 -6.93 -14.14
N LEU A 30 15.80 -7.65 -15.13
CA LEU A 30 16.81 -7.11 -16.02
C LEU A 30 16.31 -5.88 -16.78
N ALA A 31 15.13 -5.97 -17.41
CA ALA A 31 14.54 -4.86 -18.17
C ALA A 31 14.34 -3.63 -17.28
N THR A 32 13.81 -3.81 -16.07
CA THR A 32 13.62 -2.73 -15.09
C THR A 32 14.94 -2.05 -14.74
N ARG A 33 15.99 -2.82 -14.48
CA ARG A 33 17.33 -2.32 -14.17
C ARG A 33 17.96 -1.53 -15.33
N LEU A 34 17.61 -1.88 -16.56
CA LEU A 34 18.06 -1.19 -17.78
C LEU A 34 17.15 -0.02 -18.20
N GLY A 35 16.08 0.26 -17.46
CA GLY A 35 15.10 1.29 -17.81
C GLY A 35 14.20 0.93 -18.99
N ILE A 36 14.12 -0.36 -19.37
CA ILE A 36 13.24 -0.86 -20.43
C ILE A 36 11.87 -1.14 -19.83
N HIS A 37 10.85 -0.44 -20.32
CA HIS A 37 9.49 -0.64 -19.86
C HIS A 37 8.87 -1.90 -20.45
N ILE A 38 8.46 -2.83 -19.58
CA ILE A 38 7.61 -3.97 -19.92
C ILE A 38 6.33 -3.88 -19.07
N PRO A 39 5.15 -3.72 -19.70
CA PRO A 39 3.91 -3.58 -18.95
C PRO A 39 3.58 -4.84 -18.14
N THR A 40 3.04 -4.64 -16.96
CA THR A 40 2.62 -5.73 -16.04
C THR A 40 1.23 -5.44 -15.49
N LEU A 41 0.56 -6.45 -14.89
CA LEU A 41 -0.68 -6.24 -14.15
C LEU A 41 -0.78 -7.14 -12.91
N CYS A 42 -0.39 -8.41 -13.00
CA CYS A 42 -0.39 -9.31 -11.84
C CYS A 42 0.93 -9.27 -11.05
N TYR A 43 2.01 -8.77 -11.64
CA TYR A 43 3.29 -8.62 -10.96
C TYR A 43 3.26 -7.42 -10.02
N HIS A 44 3.90 -7.56 -8.87
CA HIS A 44 4.20 -6.48 -7.94
C HIS A 44 5.52 -6.80 -7.22
N PRO A 45 6.45 -5.85 -7.05
CA PRO A 45 7.80 -6.15 -6.52
C PRO A 45 7.79 -6.71 -5.09
N ARG A 46 6.76 -6.42 -4.30
CA ARG A 46 6.61 -6.94 -2.93
C ARG A 46 5.89 -8.30 -2.84
N LEU A 47 5.47 -8.86 -3.96
CA LEU A 47 4.69 -10.10 -4.00
C LEU A 47 5.44 -11.20 -4.74
N PRO A 48 5.28 -12.46 -4.34
CA PRO A 48 5.74 -13.59 -5.13
C PRO A 48 5.18 -13.56 -6.55
N ILE A 49 5.94 -14.09 -7.49
CA ILE A 49 5.58 -14.09 -8.91
C ILE A 49 4.36 -14.98 -9.17
N ALA A 50 3.35 -14.46 -9.88
CA ALA A 50 2.17 -15.24 -10.28
C ALA A 50 2.20 -15.67 -11.75
N GLY A 51 2.74 -14.85 -12.67
CA GLY A 51 2.78 -15.13 -14.11
C GLY A 51 1.41 -15.29 -14.78
N ALA A 52 0.32 -14.80 -14.15
CA ALA A 52 -1.06 -15.14 -14.53
C ALA A 52 -1.63 -14.29 -15.67
N CYS A 53 -1.43 -12.96 -15.67
CA CYS A 53 -2.15 -12.04 -16.57
C CYS A 53 -1.64 -12.05 -18.02
N ARG A 54 -0.42 -12.51 -18.27
CA ARG A 54 0.24 -12.54 -19.59
C ARG A 54 0.42 -11.19 -20.28
N VAL A 55 0.29 -10.09 -19.57
CA VAL A 55 0.54 -8.75 -20.11
C VAL A 55 2.04 -8.50 -20.33
N CYS A 56 2.90 -9.09 -19.52
CA CYS A 56 4.36 -8.90 -19.59
C CYS A 56 5.07 -9.83 -20.58
N VAL A 57 4.38 -10.40 -21.57
CA VAL A 57 5.01 -11.34 -22.53
C VAL A 57 6.07 -10.64 -23.37
N VAL A 58 7.14 -11.38 -23.66
CA VAL A 58 8.25 -10.98 -24.54
C VAL A 58 8.61 -12.13 -25.46
N GLU A 59 9.34 -11.83 -26.51
CA GLU A 59 9.88 -12.82 -27.46
C GLU A 59 11.33 -13.15 -27.08
N VAL A 60 11.62 -14.43 -26.96
CA VAL A 60 12.98 -14.96 -26.78
C VAL A 60 13.32 -15.77 -27.99
N GLU A 61 14.46 -15.49 -28.63
CA GLU A 61 14.88 -16.19 -29.84
C GLU A 61 15.07 -17.67 -29.56
N GLY A 62 14.55 -18.53 -30.45
CA GLY A 62 14.53 -19.99 -30.28
C GLY A 62 13.40 -20.52 -29.39
N ALA A 63 12.65 -19.68 -28.67
CA ALA A 63 11.48 -20.11 -27.91
C ALA A 63 10.26 -20.34 -28.84
N ARG A 64 9.52 -21.44 -28.60
CA ARG A 64 8.31 -21.77 -29.40
C ARG A 64 7.16 -20.77 -29.19
N ALA A 65 7.09 -20.16 -28.04
CA ALA A 65 6.01 -19.25 -27.64
C ALA A 65 6.57 -18.02 -26.95
N LEU A 66 5.76 -16.94 -26.87
CA LEU A 66 6.08 -15.79 -26.04
C LEU A 66 6.12 -16.20 -24.57
N VAL A 67 7.09 -15.68 -23.82
CA VAL A 67 7.30 -16.01 -22.42
C VAL A 67 6.88 -14.84 -21.53
N ALA A 68 6.41 -15.14 -20.32
CA ALA A 68 6.07 -14.09 -19.33
C ALA A 68 7.38 -13.59 -18.69
N SER A 69 7.80 -12.37 -18.99
CA SER A 69 9.06 -11.79 -18.52
C SER A 69 9.20 -11.77 -17.00
N CYS A 70 8.09 -11.59 -16.27
CA CYS A 70 8.08 -11.60 -14.81
C CYS A 70 8.40 -12.95 -14.16
N ALA A 71 8.31 -14.06 -14.92
CA ALA A 71 8.50 -15.41 -14.40
C ALA A 71 9.54 -16.22 -15.18
N PHE A 72 10.10 -15.66 -16.25
CA PHE A 72 11.07 -16.39 -17.07
C PHE A 72 12.49 -16.01 -16.66
N PRO A 73 13.28 -16.97 -16.11
CA PRO A 73 14.62 -16.72 -15.63
C PRO A 73 15.62 -16.65 -16.80
N ILE A 74 16.57 -15.80 -16.69
CA ILE A 74 17.74 -15.73 -17.57
C ILE A 74 18.74 -16.81 -17.12
N GLY A 75 19.04 -17.76 -18.00
CA GLY A 75 19.89 -18.92 -17.64
C GLY A 75 20.98 -19.24 -18.65
N GLN A 76 20.96 -18.66 -19.86
CA GLN A 76 21.85 -19.03 -20.95
C GLN A 76 22.62 -17.81 -21.46
N GLU A 77 23.90 -18.04 -21.79
CA GLU A 77 24.74 -17.06 -22.49
C GLU A 77 24.19 -16.81 -23.90
N GLY A 78 24.23 -15.56 -24.37
CA GLY A 78 23.81 -15.18 -25.71
C GLY A 78 22.30 -15.21 -25.94
N MET A 79 21.47 -15.23 -24.87
CA MET A 79 20.01 -15.15 -25.03
C MET A 79 19.61 -13.81 -25.68
N VAL A 80 18.78 -13.85 -26.72
CA VAL A 80 18.26 -12.69 -27.44
C VAL A 80 16.80 -12.48 -27.08
N ILE A 81 16.48 -11.32 -26.53
CA ILE A 81 15.17 -10.93 -26.00
C ILE A 81 14.66 -9.73 -26.76
N LYS A 82 13.41 -9.76 -27.22
CA LYS A 82 12.75 -8.66 -27.91
C LYS A 82 11.46 -8.31 -27.14
N THR A 83 11.38 -7.07 -26.67
CA THR A 83 10.27 -6.66 -25.79
C THR A 83 9.14 -5.95 -26.55
N ASN A 84 9.35 -5.54 -27.80
CA ASN A 84 8.43 -4.65 -28.51
C ASN A 84 8.23 -5.02 -29.98
N THR A 85 8.13 -6.33 -30.32
CA THR A 85 7.76 -6.80 -31.66
C THR A 85 6.27 -6.70 -31.90
N GLU A 86 5.84 -6.64 -33.18
CA GLU A 86 4.42 -6.66 -33.52
C GLU A 86 3.68 -7.86 -32.90
N ARG A 87 4.34 -9.04 -32.87
CA ARG A 87 3.82 -10.25 -32.24
C ARG A 87 3.60 -10.07 -30.74
N VAL A 88 4.55 -9.44 -30.04
CA VAL A 88 4.45 -9.13 -28.61
C VAL A 88 3.32 -8.16 -28.34
N ILE A 89 3.25 -7.06 -29.10
CA ILE A 89 2.19 -6.04 -28.96
C ILE A 89 0.80 -6.66 -29.21
N ALA A 90 0.65 -7.47 -30.27
CA ALA A 90 -0.60 -8.12 -30.57
C ALA A 90 -1.06 -9.07 -29.45
N ALA A 91 -0.12 -9.82 -28.85
CA ALA A 91 -0.42 -10.71 -27.72
C ALA A 91 -0.81 -9.93 -26.45
N ARG A 92 -0.12 -8.83 -26.13
CA ARG A 92 -0.47 -7.96 -25.00
C ARG A 92 -1.85 -7.32 -25.18
N ARG A 93 -2.15 -6.81 -26.39
CA ARG A 93 -3.49 -6.29 -26.72
C ARG A 93 -4.55 -7.33 -26.47
N MET A 94 -4.37 -8.55 -26.99
CA MET A 94 -5.32 -9.65 -26.79
C MET A 94 -5.52 -9.95 -25.29
N ALA A 95 -4.45 -10.03 -24.51
CA ALA A 95 -4.54 -10.27 -23.08
C ALA A 95 -5.36 -9.18 -22.36
N VAL A 96 -5.11 -7.91 -22.66
CA VAL A 96 -5.84 -6.76 -22.05
C VAL A 96 -7.30 -6.73 -22.53
N GLU A 97 -7.59 -7.00 -23.79
CA GLU A 97 -8.96 -7.09 -24.29
C GLU A 97 -9.77 -8.21 -23.62
N LEU A 98 -9.14 -9.36 -23.34
CA LEU A 98 -9.79 -10.45 -22.58
C LEU A 98 -10.04 -10.04 -21.13
N LEU A 99 -9.14 -9.28 -20.51
CA LEU A 99 -9.37 -8.72 -19.18
C LEU A 99 -10.53 -7.70 -19.17
N LEU A 100 -10.63 -6.88 -20.21
CA LEU A 100 -11.77 -5.97 -20.38
C LEU A 100 -13.09 -6.71 -20.58
N ALA A 101 -13.08 -7.82 -21.31
CA ALA A 101 -14.26 -8.66 -21.50
C ALA A 101 -14.71 -9.40 -20.23
N SER A 102 -13.82 -9.51 -19.23
CA SER A 102 -14.09 -10.24 -17.99
C SER A 102 -14.78 -9.43 -16.90
N GLY A 103 -15.19 -8.18 -17.15
CA GLY A 103 -15.79 -7.35 -16.11
C GLY A 103 -16.56 -6.12 -16.62
N ASP A 104 -17.15 -5.37 -15.68
CA ASP A 104 -17.81 -4.10 -15.92
C ASP A 104 -16.83 -2.94 -15.61
N HIS A 105 -16.23 -2.39 -16.65
CA HIS A 105 -15.19 -1.36 -16.56
C HIS A 105 -15.74 0.05 -16.87
N ASN A 106 -16.81 0.46 -16.19
CA ASN A 106 -17.33 1.82 -16.30
C ASN A 106 -16.39 2.83 -15.59
N CYS A 107 -15.38 3.30 -16.29
CA CYS A 107 -14.34 4.18 -15.74
C CYS A 107 -14.88 5.51 -15.21
N LEU A 108 -15.93 6.08 -15.81
CA LEU A 108 -16.48 7.38 -15.39
C LEU A 108 -17.01 7.37 -13.95
N LEU A 109 -17.57 6.23 -13.52
CA LEU A 109 -18.12 6.06 -12.17
C LEU A 109 -17.16 5.29 -11.24
N CYS A 110 -15.97 4.96 -11.72
CA CYS A 110 -15.01 4.18 -10.95
C CYS A 110 -14.14 5.07 -10.04
N GLU A 111 -13.96 4.66 -8.80
CA GLU A 111 -13.06 5.32 -7.84
C GLU A 111 -11.60 5.35 -8.30
N SER A 112 -11.18 4.31 -9.04
CA SER A 112 -9.81 4.19 -9.53
C SER A 112 -9.57 4.91 -10.85
N ASN A 113 -10.52 5.69 -11.37
CA ASN A 113 -10.31 6.46 -12.59
C ASN A 113 -9.10 7.41 -12.46
N GLY A 114 -8.17 7.31 -13.41
CA GLY A 114 -6.92 8.09 -13.43
C GLY A 114 -5.77 7.53 -12.58
N HIS A 115 -5.96 6.36 -11.94
CA HIS A 115 -4.89 5.60 -11.26
C HIS A 115 -5.12 4.07 -11.34
N CYS A 116 -5.75 3.61 -12.41
CA CYS A 116 -6.07 2.22 -12.66
C CYS A 116 -5.08 1.63 -13.67
N GLU A 117 -4.27 0.65 -13.24
CA GLU A 117 -3.27 0.03 -14.12
C GLU A 117 -3.88 -0.63 -15.37
N LEU A 118 -5.12 -1.14 -15.28
CA LEU A 118 -5.82 -1.64 -16.48
C LEU A 118 -6.17 -0.51 -17.45
N GLN A 119 -6.61 0.64 -16.94
CA GLN A 119 -6.90 1.82 -17.75
C GLN A 119 -5.64 2.31 -18.47
N ASP A 120 -4.51 2.37 -17.75
CA ASP A 120 -3.23 2.78 -18.32
C ASP A 120 -2.78 1.84 -19.44
N LEU A 121 -2.93 0.52 -19.24
CA LEU A 121 -2.66 -0.48 -20.28
C LEU A 121 -3.52 -0.33 -21.53
N VAL A 122 -4.78 0.05 -21.39
CA VAL A 122 -5.69 0.32 -22.52
C VAL A 122 -5.17 1.47 -23.39
N TYR A 123 -4.74 2.57 -22.73
CA TYR A 123 -4.16 3.72 -23.42
C TYR A 123 -2.79 3.42 -24.01
N GLU A 124 -1.90 2.78 -23.27
CA GLU A 124 -0.56 2.39 -23.73
C GLU A 124 -0.63 1.51 -24.99
N LEU A 125 -1.50 0.51 -24.96
CA LEU A 125 -1.69 -0.43 -26.07
C LEU A 125 -2.61 0.08 -27.17
N LYS A 126 -3.14 1.30 -27.04
CA LYS A 126 -4.05 1.94 -28.01
C LYS A 126 -5.25 1.05 -28.36
N ILE A 127 -5.94 0.54 -27.34
CA ILE A 127 -7.15 -0.28 -27.51
C ILE A 127 -8.34 0.68 -27.58
N GLU A 128 -8.78 1.02 -28.79
CA GLU A 128 -9.91 1.92 -29.01
C GLU A 128 -11.25 1.23 -28.77
N ARG A 129 -11.37 -0.02 -29.18
CA ARG A 129 -12.56 -0.86 -29.04
C ARG A 129 -12.18 -2.31 -28.77
N PRO A 130 -12.57 -2.88 -27.63
CA PRO A 130 -12.37 -4.29 -27.37
C PRO A 130 -13.08 -5.17 -28.41
N ARG A 131 -12.42 -6.21 -28.90
CA ARG A 131 -12.97 -7.15 -29.88
C ARG A 131 -13.94 -8.15 -29.25
N PHE A 132 -13.82 -8.39 -27.94
CA PHE A 132 -14.59 -9.37 -27.22
C PHE A 132 -15.72 -8.71 -26.44
N PRO A 133 -16.96 -9.24 -26.47
CA PRO A 133 -18.04 -8.73 -25.64
C PRO A 133 -17.79 -9.01 -24.16
N ALA A 134 -18.29 -8.17 -23.28
CA ALA A 134 -18.24 -8.42 -21.85
C ALA A 134 -19.30 -9.47 -21.46
N GLU A 135 -18.85 -10.64 -21.05
CA GLU A 135 -19.70 -11.81 -20.70
C GLU A 135 -19.34 -12.35 -19.30
N SER A 136 -19.19 -11.46 -18.33
CA SER A 136 -18.87 -11.89 -16.96
C SER A 136 -20.11 -12.12 -16.13
N PRO A 137 -20.09 -13.09 -15.19
CA PRO A 137 -21.10 -13.18 -14.15
C PRO A 137 -21.18 -11.86 -13.38
N ARG A 138 -22.39 -11.37 -13.14
CA ARG A 138 -22.58 -10.21 -12.27
C ARG A 138 -22.49 -10.61 -10.81
N HIS A 139 -21.71 -9.88 -10.04
CA HIS A 139 -21.54 -10.07 -8.61
C HIS A 139 -22.27 -8.97 -7.85
N ALA A 140 -22.86 -9.32 -6.70
CA ALA A 140 -23.36 -8.33 -5.78
C ALA A 140 -22.22 -7.46 -5.23
N LEU A 141 -22.49 -6.18 -5.00
CA LEU A 141 -21.57 -5.29 -4.32
C LEU A 141 -21.49 -5.67 -2.85
N ASP A 142 -20.29 -5.61 -2.26
CA ASP A 142 -20.08 -5.90 -0.85
C ASP A 142 -19.54 -4.65 -0.14
N ASP A 143 -20.42 -3.99 0.60
CA ASP A 143 -20.13 -2.86 1.49
C ASP A 143 -20.36 -3.21 2.96
N SER A 144 -20.42 -4.50 3.30
CA SER A 144 -20.59 -4.99 4.66
C SER A 144 -19.46 -4.61 5.60
N ASN A 145 -18.29 -4.27 5.04
CA ASN A 145 -17.11 -3.86 5.78
C ASN A 145 -16.99 -2.33 5.82
N PRO A 146 -16.91 -1.69 7.00
CA PRO A 146 -16.88 -0.24 7.11
C PRO A 146 -15.61 0.41 6.51
N MET A 147 -14.54 -0.37 6.30
CA MET A 147 -13.24 0.13 5.81
C MET A 147 -13.01 -0.19 4.34
N ILE A 148 -13.53 -1.32 3.85
CA ILE A 148 -13.22 -1.84 2.52
C ILE A 148 -14.51 -2.10 1.75
N PHE A 149 -14.66 -1.44 0.61
CA PHE A 149 -15.71 -1.72 -0.36
C PHE A 149 -15.17 -2.66 -1.44
N ARG A 150 -15.96 -3.67 -1.79
CA ARG A 150 -15.60 -4.68 -2.77
C ARG A 150 -16.61 -4.74 -3.92
N ASP A 151 -16.10 -4.53 -5.16
CA ASP A 151 -16.83 -4.67 -6.41
C ASP A 151 -16.12 -5.68 -7.32
N LEU A 152 -16.51 -6.95 -7.21
CA LEU A 152 -15.91 -8.02 -8.00
C LEU A 152 -16.22 -7.93 -9.50
N ASN A 153 -17.18 -7.10 -9.91
CA ASN A 153 -17.44 -6.85 -11.34
C ASN A 153 -16.28 -6.12 -12.03
N LYS A 154 -15.38 -5.50 -11.26
CA LYS A 154 -14.15 -4.85 -11.75
C LYS A 154 -12.90 -5.70 -11.58
N CYS A 155 -13.05 -6.91 -11.02
CA CYS A 155 -11.92 -7.76 -10.68
C CYS A 155 -11.33 -8.44 -11.92
N VAL A 156 -10.03 -8.26 -12.15
CA VAL A 156 -9.27 -8.89 -13.24
C VAL A 156 -8.53 -10.16 -12.81
N LEU A 157 -8.86 -10.72 -11.66
CA LEU A 157 -8.31 -11.97 -11.11
C LEU A 157 -6.76 -12.01 -11.08
N CYS A 158 -6.11 -10.87 -10.90
CA CYS A 158 -4.64 -10.77 -10.88
C CYS A 158 -4.00 -11.44 -9.64
N GLY A 159 -4.77 -11.72 -8.60
CA GLY A 159 -4.32 -12.39 -7.38
C GLY A 159 -3.39 -11.57 -6.47
N ARG A 160 -3.16 -10.25 -6.74
CA ARG A 160 -2.33 -9.43 -5.86
C ARG A 160 -2.90 -9.34 -4.45
N CYS A 161 -4.21 -9.16 -4.30
CA CYS A 161 -4.88 -9.09 -3.00
C CYS A 161 -4.75 -10.41 -2.23
N VAL A 162 -4.87 -11.54 -2.89
CA VAL A 162 -4.71 -12.88 -2.28
C VAL A 162 -3.29 -13.05 -1.75
N ARG A 163 -2.28 -12.83 -2.57
CA ARG A 163 -0.88 -12.95 -2.17
C ARG A 163 -0.51 -11.92 -1.08
N GLY A 164 -0.99 -10.68 -1.19
CA GLY A 164 -0.79 -9.68 -0.15
C GLY A 164 -1.43 -10.08 1.19
N CYS A 165 -2.63 -10.67 1.17
CA CYS A 165 -3.29 -11.14 2.37
C CYS A 165 -2.60 -12.37 2.98
N ASN A 166 -2.18 -13.33 2.13
CA ASN A 166 -1.74 -14.64 2.59
C ASN A 166 -0.23 -14.70 2.85
N GLU A 167 0.58 -13.95 2.09
CA GLU A 167 2.04 -14.08 2.11
C GLU A 167 2.73 -12.85 2.71
N VAL A 168 2.14 -11.64 2.59
CA VAL A 168 2.70 -10.42 3.19
C VAL A 168 2.13 -10.17 4.57
N GLN A 169 0.80 -10.17 4.71
CA GLN A 169 0.11 -9.93 5.98
C GLN A 169 -0.14 -11.20 6.80
N VAL A 170 -0.05 -12.37 6.16
CA VAL A 170 -0.26 -13.70 6.74
C VAL A 170 -1.63 -13.86 7.44
N ASN A 171 -2.65 -13.13 6.97
CA ASN A 171 -3.98 -13.17 7.56
C ASN A 171 -4.87 -14.27 6.97
N GLN A 172 -4.59 -14.74 5.76
CA GLN A 172 -5.28 -15.86 5.08
C GLN A 172 -6.82 -15.72 5.04
N VAL A 173 -7.32 -14.51 4.81
CA VAL A 173 -8.76 -14.23 4.82
C VAL A 173 -9.41 -14.49 3.48
N ILE A 174 -8.67 -14.28 2.38
CA ILE A 174 -9.20 -14.35 1.01
C ILE A 174 -8.38 -15.29 0.14
N ASP A 175 -9.07 -15.96 -0.78
CA ASP A 175 -8.45 -16.82 -1.77
C ASP A 175 -9.31 -16.89 -3.04
N PHE A 176 -8.83 -17.60 -4.07
CA PHE A 176 -9.61 -17.91 -5.25
C PHE A 176 -10.68 -18.96 -4.91
N GLY A 177 -11.92 -18.65 -5.22
CA GLY A 177 -13.03 -19.60 -5.15
C GLY A 177 -13.58 -19.94 -6.51
N TYR A 178 -14.24 -21.11 -6.61
CA TYR A 178 -14.82 -21.64 -7.83
C TYR A 178 -13.79 -21.94 -8.94
N ARG A 179 -14.22 -22.07 -10.19
CA ARG A 179 -13.34 -22.35 -11.33
C ARG A 179 -13.93 -21.89 -12.66
N GLY A 180 -13.07 -21.72 -13.67
CA GLY A 180 -13.45 -21.24 -15.00
C GLY A 180 -14.06 -19.85 -14.96
N ALA A 181 -15.10 -19.59 -15.72
CA ALA A 181 -15.78 -18.29 -15.78
C ALA A 181 -16.42 -17.87 -14.45
N ARG A 182 -16.62 -18.78 -13.50
CA ARG A 182 -17.16 -18.49 -12.17
C ARG A 182 -16.09 -18.17 -11.13
N THR A 183 -14.80 -18.22 -11.49
CA THR A 183 -13.72 -17.90 -10.55
C THR A 183 -13.89 -16.49 -10.02
N LYS A 184 -13.82 -16.32 -8.70
CA LYS A 184 -13.81 -15.03 -8.01
C LYS A 184 -12.95 -15.08 -6.76
N ILE A 185 -12.63 -13.95 -6.19
CA ILE A 185 -11.98 -13.87 -4.88
C ILE A 185 -13.04 -14.01 -3.78
N VAL A 186 -12.84 -14.97 -2.90
CA VAL A 186 -13.78 -15.32 -1.84
C VAL A 186 -13.13 -15.21 -0.46
N THR A 187 -13.95 -15.05 0.56
CA THR A 187 -13.63 -15.32 1.97
C THR A 187 -14.02 -16.77 2.29
N ALA A 188 -13.76 -17.23 3.51
CA ALA A 188 -14.24 -18.55 3.95
C ALA A 188 -15.77 -18.64 3.76
N GLU A 189 -16.24 -19.75 3.19
CA GLU A 189 -17.65 -20.02 2.88
C GLU A 189 -18.30 -18.98 1.94
N ASP A 190 -17.49 -18.20 1.20
CA ASP A 190 -17.93 -17.12 0.30
C ASP A 190 -18.80 -16.05 0.99
N ARG A 191 -18.54 -15.78 2.28
CA ARG A 191 -19.23 -14.74 3.06
C ARG A 191 -18.80 -13.34 2.63
N ASN A 192 -19.55 -12.34 3.04
CA ASN A 192 -19.16 -10.95 2.86
C ASN A 192 -17.92 -10.59 3.72
N TYR A 193 -17.20 -9.54 3.35
CA TYR A 193 -15.98 -9.11 4.07
C TYR A 193 -16.24 -8.80 5.54
N GLY A 194 -17.36 -8.15 5.87
CA GLY A 194 -17.73 -7.80 7.25
C GLY A 194 -18.02 -9.01 8.15
N GLU A 195 -18.31 -10.17 7.55
CA GLU A 195 -18.60 -11.42 8.26
C GLU A 195 -17.38 -12.35 8.34
N SER A 196 -16.24 -11.92 7.78
CA SER A 196 -15.00 -12.69 7.73
C SER A 196 -14.06 -12.35 8.89
N ASN A 197 -12.98 -13.13 9.03
CA ASN A 197 -11.91 -12.87 10.00
C ASN A 197 -10.94 -11.75 9.55
N CYS A 198 -11.41 -10.81 8.72
CA CYS A 198 -10.59 -9.72 8.22
C CYS A 198 -10.14 -8.80 9.37
N VAL A 199 -8.83 -8.51 9.44
CA VAL A 199 -8.23 -7.59 10.42
C VAL A 199 -8.18 -6.14 9.93
N PHE A 200 -8.79 -5.85 8.79
CA PHE A 200 -8.89 -4.51 8.19
C PHE A 200 -7.54 -3.82 7.94
N CYS A 201 -6.48 -4.55 7.63
CA CYS A 201 -5.17 -3.95 7.34
C CYS A 201 -5.16 -3.12 6.03
N GLY A 202 -6.07 -3.43 5.09
CA GLY A 202 -6.21 -2.74 3.81
C GLY A 202 -5.08 -3.01 2.80
N GLU A 203 -4.22 -4.00 3.03
CA GLU A 203 -3.16 -4.38 2.07
C GLU A 203 -3.74 -4.76 0.71
N CYS A 204 -4.86 -5.48 0.70
CA CYS A 204 -5.58 -5.86 -0.51
C CYS A 204 -6.10 -4.65 -1.31
N VAL A 205 -6.46 -3.55 -0.65
CA VAL A 205 -6.87 -2.29 -1.28
C VAL A 205 -5.67 -1.62 -1.94
N GLN A 206 -4.54 -1.53 -1.23
CA GLN A 206 -3.32 -0.91 -1.77
C GLN A 206 -2.74 -1.66 -2.95
N LEU A 207 -2.81 -2.99 -2.94
CA LEU A 207 -2.27 -3.85 -3.99
C LEU A 207 -3.21 -4.04 -5.18
N CYS A 208 -4.49 -3.63 -5.06
CA CYS A 208 -5.46 -3.82 -6.15
C CYS A 208 -5.13 -2.88 -7.32
N PRO A 209 -4.81 -3.41 -8.52
CA PRO A 209 -4.46 -2.58 -9.67
C PRO A 209 -5.65 -1.94 -10.36
N VAL A 210 -6.87 -2.25 -9.89
CA VAL A 210 -8.13 -1.78 -10.45
C VAL A 210 -9.11 -1.34 -9.36
N GLY A 211 -10.30 -0.85 -9.71
CA GLY A 211 -11.31 -0.41 -8.75
C GLY A 211 -12.15 -1.53 -8.10
N ALA A 212 -11.62 -2.76 -8.01
CA ALA A 212 -12.35 -3.87 -7.40
C ALA A 212 -12.34 -3.84 -5.87
N LEU A 213 -11.29 -3.28 -5.26
CA LEU A 213 -11.15 -3.09 -3.82
C LEU A 213 -10.75 -1.64 -3.58
N VAL A 214 -11.58 -0.90 -2.86
CA VAL A 214 -11.34 0.50 -2.55
C VAL A 214 -11.63 0.79 -1.08
N GLU A 215 -11.04 1.86 -0.57
CA GLU A 215 -11.32 2.32 0.79
C GLU A 215 -12.74 2.90 0.87
N ASN A 216 -13.59 2.32 1.71
CA ASN A 216 -15.00 2.70 1.78
C ASN A 216 -15.20 4.17 2.23
N LYS A 217 -14.43 4.62 3.22
CA LYS A 217 -14.51 6.00 3.74
C LYS A 217 -14.04 7.06 2.75
N ALA A 218 -13.12 6.71 1.85
CA ALA A 218 -12.55 7.64 0.88
C ALA A 218 -13.30 7.70 -0.45
N ARG A 219 -14.37 6.88 -0.60
CA ARG A 219 -15.14 6.85 -1.85
C ARG A 219 -15.73 8.23 -2.16
N PHE A 220 -15.53 8.65 -3.39
CA PHE A 220 -16.00 9.95 -3.93
C PHE A 220 -15.47 11.19 -3.18
N ALA A 221 -14.44 11.03 -2.33
CA ALA A 221 -13.84 12.16 -1.62
C ALA A 221 -12.95 13.06 -2.49
N GLY A 222 -12.53 12.57 -3.65
CA GLY A 222 -11.72 13.32 -4.64
C GLY A 222 -11.24 12.41 -5.77
N ARG A 223 -10.88 12.98 -6.88
CA ARG A 223 -10.26 12.26 -7.99
C ARG A 223 -8.76 12.16 -7.83
N SER A 224 -8.13 11.18 -8.46
CA SER A 224 -6.68 10.95 -8.36
C SER A 224 -5.84 12.18 -8.73
N TRP A 225 -6.28 12.97 -9.69
CA TRP A 225 -5.61 14.20 -10.12
C TRP A 225 -5.83 15.41 -9.20
N ASP A 226 -6.79 15.35 -8.28
CA ASP A 226 -7.04 16.39 -7.27
C ASP A 226 -6.29 16.09 -5.97
N ILE A 227 -5.73 14.88 -5.82
CA ILE A 227 -5.10 14.42 -4.59
C ILE A 227 -3.65 14.91 -4.53
N GLN A 228 -3.34 15.69 -3.49
CA GLN A 228 -1.97 15.99 -3.08
C GLN A 228 -1.50 14.91 -2.09
N LYS A 229 -0.35 14.27 -2.37
CA LYS A 229 0.28 13.33 -1.45
C LYS A 229 1.36 14.02 -0.63
N VAL A 230 1.31 13.86 0.69
CA VAL A 230 2.30 14.39 1.63
C VAL A 230 2.84 13.23 2.48
N PRO A 231 4.12 12.84 2.29
CA PRO A 231 4.73 11.79 3.09
C PRO A 231 4.95 12.26 4.53
N THR A 232 4.69 11.37 5.49
CA THR A 232 4.93 11.63 6.92
C THR A 232 5.08 10.31 7.68
N THR A 233 5.40 10.41 8.97
CA THR A 233 5.47 9.26 9.88
C THR A 233 4.11 9.01 10.54
N CYS A 234 3.69 7.76 10.60
CA CYS A 234 2.50 7.34 11.33
C CYS A 234 2.67 7.60 12.83
N THR A 235 1.69 8.26 13.47
CA THR A 235 1.74 8.68 14.86
C THR A 235 1.25 7.64 15.87
N TYR A 236 0.87 6.43 15.41
CA TYR A 236 0.20 5.45 16.27
C TYR A 236 1.11 4.56 17.11
N CYS A 237 2.37 4.38 16.73
CA CYS A 237 3.31 3.56 17.51
C CYS A 237 4.76 3.73 17.05
N GLY A 238 5.70 3.13 17.79
CA GLY A 238 7.13 3.19 17.52
C GLY A 238 7.63 2.39 16.31
N THR A 239 6.74 1.75 15.52
CA THR A 239 7.16 1.09 14.25
C THR A 239 7.73 2.09 13.26
N GLY A 240 7.26 3.36 13.29
CA GLY A 240 7.79 4.41 12.42
C GLY A 240 7.41 4.23 10.94
N CYS A 241 6.23 3.68 10.67
CA CYS A 241 5.73 3.51 9.30
C CYS A 241 5.68 4.85 8.57
N THR A 242 6.22 4.88 7.35
CA THR A 242 6.03 6.01 6.44
C THR A 242 4.68 5.88 5.75
N ILE A 243 3.88 6.92 5.82
CA ILE A 243 2.55 7.02 5.23
C ILE A 243 2.47 8.22 4.30
N ASP A 244 1.61 8.15 3.29
CA ASP A 244 1.23 9.30 2.48
C ASP A 244 -0.15 9.78 2.89
N LEU A 245 -0.24 11.01 3.37
CA LEU A 245 -1.50 11.71 3.55
C LEU A 245 -2.02 12.12 2.18
N ASN A 246 -3.17 11.62 1.80
CA ASN A 246 -3.86 12.02 0.57
C ASN A 246 -4.82 13.15 0.91
N ILE A 247 -4.56 14.34 0.37
CA ILE A 247 -5.21 15.59 0.75
C ILE A 247 -5.99 16.15 -0.43
N VAL A 248 -7.24 16.54 -0.18
CA VAL A 248 -8.11 17.27 -1.10
C VAL A 248 -8.65 18.49 -0.33
N ASP A 249 -8.56 19.68 -0.90
CA ASP A 249 -9.04 20.93 -0.29
C ASP A 249 -8.59 21.13 1.15
N GLY A 250 -7.33 20.81 1.46
CA GLY A 250 -6.74 20.95 2.79
C GLY A 250 -7.21 19.89 3.81
N ARG A 251 -7.96 18.89 3.41
CA ARG A 251 -8.43 17.80 4.28
C ARG A 251 -7.81 16.47 3.91
N VAL A 252 -7.39 15.71 4.90
CA VAL A 252 -6.95 14.32 4.71
C VAL A 252 -8.17 13.46 4.44
N VAL A 253 -8.24 12.91 3.24
CA VAL A 253 -9.37 12.08 2.78
C VAL A 253 -9.04 10.58 2.77
N LYS A 254 -7.73 10.25 2.77
CA LYS A 254 -7.23 8.87 2.71
C LYS A 254 -5.80 8.80 3.21
N ILE A 255 -5.38 7.65 3.73
CA ILE A 255 -3.97 7.36 3.99
C ILE A 255 -3.55 6.13 3.20
N THR A 256 -2.43 6.23 2.48
CA THR A 256 -1.78 5.12 1.81
C THR A 256 -0.41 4.83 2.43
N GLY A 257 0.03 3.58 2.38
CA GLY A 257 1.40 3.24 2.78
C GLY A 257 2.39 3.72 1.72
N ASN A 258 3.46 4.35 2.16
CA ASN A 258 4.55 4.75 1.28
C ASN A 258 5.45 3.54 1.01
N GLU A 259 5.60 3.15 -0.26
CA GLU A 259 6.37 1.95 -0.65
C GLU A 259 7.87 2.13 -0.48
N GLU A 260 8.36 3.37 -0.46
CA GLU A 260 9.76 3.71 -0.18
C GLU A 260 10.06 3.75 1.33
N GLY A 261 9.04 3.63 2.17
CA GLY A 261 9.18 3.63 3.62
C GLY A 261 9.98 2.43 4.14
N ILE A 262 11.15 2.69 4.72
CA ILE A 262 12.10 1.65 5.16
C ILE A 262 11.45 0.69 6.17
N ALA A 263 10.63 1.21 7.10
CA ALA A 263 10.05 0.42 8.18
C ALA A 263 8.88 -0.47 7.72
N ASN A 264 8.11 -0.05 6.73
CA ASN A 264 6.83 -0.70 6.37
C ASN A 264 6.68 -1.05 4.89
N GLN A 265 7.52 -0.50 4.00
CA GLN A 265 7.49 -0.80 2.56
C GLN A 265 6.06 -0.81 1.99
N GLY A 266 5.24 0.18 2.36
CA GLY A 266 3.86 0.32 1.92
C GLY A 266 2.81 -0.43 2.76
N SER A 267 3.19 -1.42 3.57
CA SER A 267 2.24 -2.13 4.45
C SER A 267 1.83 -1.28 5.65
N LEU A 268 0.57 -1.35 6.03
CA LEU A 268 0.03 -0.64 7.19
C LEU A 268 -0.92 -1.54 8.00
N CYS A 269 -1.06 -1.26 9.28
CA CYS A 269 -2.14 -1.82 10.09
C CYS A 269 -3.43 -0.98 9.94
N VAL A 270 -4.54 -1.49 10.47
CA VAL A 270 -5.84 -0.82 10.44
C VAL A 270 -5.79 0.63 10.96
N LYS A 271 -5.04 0.90 12.02
CA LYS A 271 -4.93 2.24 12.62
C LYS A 271 -4.20 3.20 11.69
N GLY A 272 -3.04 2.81 11.17
CA GLY A 272 -2.25 3.64 10.28
C GLY A 272 -2.96 3.97 8.98
N ARG A 273 -3.77 3.03 8.45
CA ARG A 273 -4.50 3.23 7.19
C ARG A 273 -5.82 3.96 7.36
N PHE A 274 -6.63 3.59 8.34
CA PHE A 274 -8.03 4.04 8.43
C PHE A 274 -8.31 4.95 9.64
N GLY A 275 -7.35 5.13 10.54
CA GLY A 275 -7.55 5.86 11.78
C GLY A 275 -7.22 7.35 11.70
N TYR A 276 -7.51 8.04 10.60
CA TYR A 276 -7.15 9.45 10.38
C TYR A 276 -8.27 10.45 10.70
N GLU A 277 -9.48 9.98 10.99
CA GLU A 277 -10.65 10.87 11.21
C GLU A 277 -10.45 11.84 12.37
N PHE A 278 -9.64 11.47 13.37
CA PHE A 278 -9.34 12.34 14.52
C PHE A 278 -8.67 13.65 14.12
N ILE A 279 -7.99 13.70 12.96
CA ILE A 279 -7.27 14.91 12.49
C ILE A 279 -8.25 16.07 12.30
N HIS A 280 -9.44 15.78 11.77
CA HIS A 280 -10.46 16.77 11.44
C HIS A 280 -11.73 16.63 12.29
N HIS A 281 -11.67 15.87 13.39
CA HIS A 281 -12.84 15.67 14.24
C HIS A 281 -13.24 16.99 14.93
N PRO A 282 -14.53 17.36 14.99
CA PRO A 282 -14.96 18.62 15.60
C PRO A 282 -14.62 18.73 17.09
N ASP A 283 -14.55 17.62 17.82
CA ASP A 283 -14.19 17.61 19.24
C ASP A 283 -12.67 17.65 19.48
N ARG A 284 -11.86 17.70 18.41
CA ARG A 284 -10.39 17.83 18.58
C ARG A 284 -10.05 19.16 19.20
N LEU A 285 -9.30 19.13 20.31
CA LEU A 285 -8.75 20.32 20.91
C LEU A 285 -7.74 20.99 19.97
N THR A 286 -7.98 22.25 19.62
CA THR A 286 -7.11 23.05 18.76
C THR A 286 -6.30 24.09 19.54
N THR A 287 -6.69 24.34 20.81
CA THR A 287 -6.03 25.24 21.75
C THR A 287 -5.82 24.55 23.10
N PRO A 288 -4.77 24.90 23.86
CA PRO A 288 -4.62 24.40 25.21
C PRO A 288 -5.79 24.84 26.11
N LEU A 289 -6.12 24.01 27.08
CA LEU A 289 -7.16 24.30 28.07
C LEU A 289 -6.55 24.35 29.46
N ILE A 290 -6.82 25.42 30.20
CA ILE A 290 -6.41 25.59 31.60
C ILE A 290 -7.65 25.55 32.48
N LYS A 291 -7.63 24.72 33.55
CA LYS A 291 -8.68 24.66 34.54
C LYS A 291 -8.52 25.76 35.57
N LYS A 292 -9.54 26.65 35.71
CA LYS A 292 -9.60 27.71 36.70
C LYS A 292 -10.99 27.70 37.37
N ASN A 293 -11.04 27.67 38.65
CA ASN A 293 -12.29 27.65 39.45
C ASN A 293 -13.26 26.53 39.06
N GLY A 294 -12.71 25.34 38.76
CA GLY A 294 -13.50 24.17 38.37
C GLY A 294 -13.88 24.08 36.90
N ALA A 295 -13.76 25.14 36.10
CA ALA A 295 -14.09 25.18 34.66
C ALA A 295 -12.82 25.25 33.78
N PHE A 296 -12.86 24.65 32.62
CA PHE A 296 -11.82 24.78 31.58
C PHE A 296 -12.04 26.06 30.77
N ARG A 297 -10.97 26.79 30.50
CA ARG A 297 -10.92 27.90 29.55
C ARG A 297 -9.81 27.72 28.54
N GLU A 298 -9.97 28.26 27.38
CA GLU A 298 -8.94 28.34 26.37
C GLU A 298 -7.74 29.18 26.84
N ALA A 299 -6.56 28.81 26.45
CA ALA A 299 -5.31 29.45 26.76
C ALA A 299 -4.34 29.45 25.56
N THR A 300 -3.37 30.35 25.55
CA THR A 300 -2.26 30.27 24.62
C THR A 300 -1.26 29.20 25.05
N TRP A 301 -0.48 28.70 24.09
CA TRP A 301 0.60 27.74 24.38
C TRP A 301 1.61 28.32 25.39
N GLY A 302 1.98 29.61 25.28
CA GLY A 302 2.87 30.26 26.24
C GLY A 302 2.30 30.20 27.66
N GLU A 303 1.04 30.59 27.83
CA GLU A 303 0.38 30.59 29.16
C GLU A 303 0.31 29.15 29.74
N ALA A 304 0.01 28.14 28.90
CA ALA A 304 -0.07 26.76 29.35
C ALA A 304 1.30 26.21 29.74
N LEU A 305 2.32 26.42 28.93
CA LEU A 305 3.68 25.96 29.19
C LEU A 305 4.29 26.64 30.41
N ASP A 306 4.09 27.97 30.62
CA ASP A 306 4.54 28.67 31.78
C ASP A 306 3.88 28.14 33.06
N LEU A 307 2.59 27.84 33.01
CA LEU A 307 1.89 27.20 34.12
C LEU A 307 2.50 25.84 34.47
N VAL A 308 2.72 24.97 33.47
CA VAL A 308 3.30 23.63 33.65
C VAL A 308 4.71 23.74 34.23
N ALA A 309 5.58 24.55 33.62
CA ALA A 309 6.96 24.74 34.08
C ALA A 309 7.03 25.22 35.50
N ARG A 310 6.24 26.27 35.87
CA ARG A 310 6.16 26.80 37.22
C ARG A 310 5.67 25.75 38.23
N ARG A 311 4.63 24.99 37.91
CA ARG A 311 4.07 23.98 38.82
C ARG A 311 5.02 22.82 39.05
N LEU A 312 5.61 22.26 37.99
CA LEU A 312 6.61 21.21 38.10
C LEU A 312 7.85 21.69 38.85
N GLY A 313 8.33 22.93 38.61
CA GLY A 313 9.43 23.53 39.36
C GLY A 313 9.14 23.66 40.84
N GLN A 314 7.92 24.09 41.21
CA GLN A 314 7.50 24.21 42.62
C GLN A 314 7.46 22.81 43.29
N ILE A 315 6.89 21.77 42.65
CA ILE A 315 6.84 20.42 43.20
C ILE A 315 8.24 19.87 43.41
N LYS A 316 9.12 20.01 42.38
CA LYS A 316 10.50 19.58 42.47
C LYS A 316 11.26 20.28 43.64
N ALA A 317 11.07 21.59 43.80
CA ALA A 317 11.72 22.34 44.87
C ALA A 317 11.22 21.99 46.29
N GLN A 318 9.92 21.66 46.43
CA GLN A 318 9.30 21.35 47.72
C GLN A 318 9.44 19.86 48.13
N HIS A 319 9.40 18.94 47.15
CA HIS A 319 9.27 17.52 47.45
C HIS A 319 10.38 16.67 46.77
N GLY A 320 11.29 17.27 46.01
CA GLY A 320 12.33 16.57 45.26
C GLY A 320 11.86 16.07 43.87
N ALA A 321 12.83 15.67 43.05
CA ALA A 321 12.58 15.21 41.67
C ALA A 321 11.72 13.93 41.61
N ASP A 322 11.91 13.04 42.60
CA ASP A 322 11.21 11.72 42.64
C ASP A 322 9.74 11.84 43.04
N ALA A 323 9.24 13.05 43.42
CA ALA A 323 7.82 13.32 43.60
C ALA A 323 7.07 13.47 42.25
N ILE A 324 7.81 13.47 41.12
CA ILE A 324 7.28 13.57 39.76
C ILE A 324 7.51 12.27 39.04
N GLY A 325 6.44 11.72 38.44
CA GLY A 325 6.48 10.55 37.59
C GLY A 325 6.04 10.88 36.15
N GLY A 326 6.62 10.19 35.15
CA GLY A 326 6.27 10.31 33.76
C GLY A 326 5.68 9.00 33.22
N LEU A 327 4.59 9.07 32.48
CA LEU A 327 4.01 7.95 31.77
C LEU A 327 4.04 8.23 30.27
N SER A 328 4.67 7.35 29.53
CA SER A 328 4.70 7.36 28.07
C SER A 328 3.83 6.23 27.50
N SER A 329 3.98 5.92 26.24
CA SER A 329 3.14 4.89 25.60
C SER A 329 3.87 4.16 24.48
N ALA A 330 3.56 2.87 24.31
CA ALA A 330 3.90 2.14 23.08
C ALA A 330 3.11 2.65 21.85
N ARG A 331 2.08 3.45 22.07
CA ARG A 331 1.26 4.11 21.04
C ARG A 331 1.68 5.54 20.76
N CYS A 332 2.96 5.83 20.97
CA CYS A 332 3.62 7.09 20.63
C CYS A 332 4.74 6.80 19.63
N THR A 333 5.17 7.84 18.92
CA THR A 333 6.36 7.73 18.05
C THR A 333 7.62 7.49 18.88
N ASN A 334 8.70 7.05 18.24
CA ASN A 334 9.99 6.91 18.90
C ASN A 334 10.53 8.27 19.40
N GLU A 335 10.29 9.32 18.63
CA GLU A 335 10.67 10.70 18.96
C GLU A 335 9.96 11.20 20.21
N GLU A 336 8.65 10.96 20.33
CA GLU A 336 7.87 11.31 21.52
C GLU A 336 8.36 10.58 22.76
N ASN A 337 8.60 9.27 22.64
CA ASN A 337 9.14 8.46 23.74
C ASN A 337 10.55 8.92 24.16
N TYR A 338 11.41 9.21 23.18
CA TYR A 338 12.75 9.76 23.45
C TYR A 338 12.68 11.11 24.17
N LEU A 339 11.87 12.03 23.68
CA LEU A 339 11.72 13.35 24.28
C LEU A 339 11.15 13.28 25.70
N MET A 340 10.16 12.41 25.93
CA MET A 340 9.60 12.21 27.27
C MET A 340 10.65 11.65 28.23
N GLN A 341 11.44 10.66 27.82
CA GLN A 341 12.53 10.12 28.61
C GLN A 341 13.62 11.17 28.90
N LYS A 342 14.00 11.95 27.88
CA LYS A 342 14.97 13.04 28.02
C LYS A 342 14.47 14.12 28.99
N PHE A 343 13.20 14.48 28.88
CA PHE A 343 12.57 15.45 29.78
C PHE A 343 12.61 14.97 31.23
N MET A 344 12.20 13.75 31.53
CA MET A 344 12.20 13.20 32.88
C MET A 344 13.60 13.10 33.48
N ARG A 345 14.59 12.63 32.71
CA ARG A 345 15.95 12.44 33.21
C ARG A 345 16.79 13.70 33.27
N ALA A 346 16.77 14.50 32.19
CA ALA A 346 17.64 15.66 32.08
C ALA A 346 17.04 16.95 32.76
N VAL A 347 15.71 17.14 32.69
CA VAL A 347 15.04 18.37 33.20
C VAL A 347 14.49 18.12 34.60
N ILE A 348 13.68 17.09 34.77
CA ILE A 348 13.12 16.78 36.10
C ILE A 348 14.20 16.19 37.01
N GLY A 349 15.05 15.31 36.51
CA GLY A 349 16.13 14.65 37.24
C GLY A 349 15.72 13.38 37.99
N THR A 350 14.77 12.65 37.43
CA THR A 350 14.29 11.39 37.97
C THR A 350 14.24 10.26 36.93
N ASN A 351 14.32 9.01 37.37
CA ASN A 351 14.09 7.82 36.54
C ASN A 351 12.66 7.27 36.68
N ASN A 352 11.76 7.98 37.35
CA ASN A 352 10.35 7.60 37.51
C ASN A 352 9.59 7.77 36.18
N ILE A 353 9.91 6.95 35.21
CA ILE A 353 9.26 6.91 33.90
C ILE A 353 8.97 5.46 33.49
N ASP A 354 7.78 5.24 32.99
CA ASP A 354 7.35 3.93 32.46
C ASP A 354 6.35 4.13 31.30
N HIS A 355 5.91 3.03 30.71
CA HIS A 355 4.91 3.06 29.63
C HIS A 355 3.99 1.82 29.64
N CYS A 356 2.90 1.89 28.87
CA CYS A 356 1.80 0.92 28.88
C CYS A 356 2.14 -0.47 28.31
N ALA A 357 3.25 -0.65 27.60
CA ALA A 357 3.60 -1.95 26.98
C ALA A 357 4.38 -2.89 27.91
N ARG A 358 4.56 -2.49 29.17
CA ARG A 358 5.18 -3.35 30.17
C ARG A 358 4.12 -4.30 30.76
N LEU A 359 4.15 -5.55 30.35
CA LEU A 359 3.34 -6.65 30.87
C LEU A 359 4.25 -7.66 31.52
#